data_9b4d9f08d3fde92625c109aa93c20905
#
_entry.id   9b4d9f08d3fde92625c109aa93c20905
#
_cell.length_a   1.000
_cell.length_b   1.000
_cell.length_c   1.000
_cell.angle_alpha   90.00
_cell.angle_beta   90.00
_cell.angle_gamma   90.00
#
_symmetry.space_group_name_H-M   'P 1'
#
loop_
_entity.id
_entity.type
_entity.pdbx_description
1 polymer ?
#
loop_
_entity_poly.entity_id
_entity_poly.type
_entity_poly.pdbx_seq_one_letter_code
_entity_poly.pdbx_strand_id
1 'polypeptide(L)'
;MQRRDREIRHNRTVTNYRTILLLACAPVFGQQYIISTIAGNGAAGAFLSNPTTVAVDQRGDVYVGDWSGFIRKIWVRDGATSTVAGTGILGYSGDGGQATNAMLGKAISLALDAAGNIYFADGDNNRIRRIDISTRIITTVAGTGAAADSGDGGPAVQAGVARPTGITVDAVGDLYFSSSWSRVRKLIVHSGIIETVAGQLATSFNGDNGLAVNALFWDPIPSVVNRSGDIYIADYENSRIRMVAASTGIVTTLAGSGACPTGTPPFHAAVCQGGFGGDGGPAKNATLNHAAAVALDAGGNLYIADTINHRIRRVDASTGLISTIAGNGVNGFSGDGGPAIAAAISFPAGIAVDGSGRVYFADESNHRIRALIPVAPRLHPFRMDLVPE
;
A
#
# COMPACT_ATOMS: atom_id res chain seq x y z
N MET A 1 12.14 -0.24 100.27
CA MET A 1 11.62 0.83 99.35
C MET A 1 11.91 0.34 97.96
N GLN A 2 10.98 -0.40 97.36
CA GLN A 2 11.11 -1.06 96.04
C GLN A 2 10.44 -0.20 94.99
N ARG A 3 11.17 0.21 93.98
CA ARG A 3 10.59 0.75 92.72
C ARG A 3 10.47 -0.36 91.71
N ARG A 4 9.23 -0.59 91.23
CA ARG A 4 8.92 -1.49 90.11
C ARG A 4 9.10 -0.71 88.81
N ASP A 5 10.02 -1.15 87.94
CA ASP A 5 10.06 -0.73 86.54
C ASP A 5 9.02 -1.50 85.72
N ARG A 6 8.16 -0.77 85.02
CA ARG A 6 7.20 -1.33 84.02
C ARG A 6 7.88 -1.26 82.66
N GLU A 7 8.19 -2.43 82.10
CA GLU A 7 8.50 -2.58 80.72
C GLU A 7 7.25 -2.35 79.81
N ILE A 8 7.34 -1.39 78.90
CA ILE A 8 6.33 -1.18 77.86
C ILE A 8 6.78 -2.00 76.63
N ARG A 9 6.10 -3.13 76.40
CA ARG A 9 6.29 -3.91 75.14
C ARG A 9 5.55 -3.17 74.00
N HIS A 10 6.30 -2.65 73.02
CA HIS A 10 5.76 -2.21 71.74
C HIS A 10 5.50 -3.41 70.84
N ASN A 11 4.24 -3.74 70.69
CA ASN A 11 3.76 -4.67 69.65
C ASN A 11 3.86 -3.96 68.30
N ARG A 12 4.87 -4.29 67.47
CA ARG A 12 4.92 -3.89 66.06
C ARG A 12 4.13 -4.92 65.26
N THR A 13 2.91 -4.55 64.88
CA THR A 13 2.12 -5.27 63.88
C THR A 13 2.77 -5.03 62.53
N VAL A 14 3.41 -6.07 61.98
CA VAL A 14 3.92 -6.04 60.61
C VAL A 14 2.77 -6.31 59.65
N THR A 15 2.25 -5.25 59.04
CA THR A 15 1.24 -5.37 57.99
C THR A 15 1.92 -5.81 56.71
N ASN A 16 1.73 -7.06 56.32
CA ASN A 16 2.19 -7.57 55.02
C ASN A 16 1.32 -7.01 53.91
N TYR A 17 1.83 -6.02 53.15
CA TYR A 17 1.24 -5.61 51.91
C TYR A 17 1.53 -6.64 50.82
N ARG A 18 0.54 -7.44 50.46
CA ARG A 18 0.56 -8.21 49.22
C ARG A 18 0.32 -7.22 48.07
N THR A 19 1.36 -6.89 47.34
CA THR A 19 1.23 -6.14 46.09
C THR A 19 0.52 -7.04 45.08
N ILE A 20 -0.80 -6.84 44.92
CA ILE A 20 -1.55 -7.44 43.81
C ILE A 20 -1.21 -6.63 42.57
N LEU A 21 -0.33 -7.16 41.73
CA LEU A 21 -0.08 -6.63 40.42
C LEU A 21 -1.31 -6.97 39.53
N LEU A 22 -2.34 -6.11 39.56
CA LEU A 22 -3.39 -6.16 38.55
C LEU A 22 -2.78 -5.66 37.23
N LEU A 23 -2.40 -6.59 36.35
CA LEU A 23 -2.23 -6.26 34.93
C LEU A 23 -3.62 -5.84 34.41
N ALA A 24 -3.91 -4.55 34.48
CA ALA A 24 -5.00 -3.98 33.72
C ALA A 24 -4.64 -4.14 32.24
N CYS A 25 -5.29 -5.08 31.56
CA CYS A 25 -5.29 -5.18 30.13
C CYS A 25 -5.93 -3.89 29.60
N ALA A 26 -5.12 -2.87 29.32
CA ALA A 26 -5.60 -1.68 28.62
C ALA A 26 -6.16 -2.19 27.28
N PRO A 27 -7.36 -1.76 26.86
CA PRO A 27 -7.85 -2.11 25.55
C PRO A 27 -6.78 -1.63 24.56
N VAL A 28 -6.28 -2.55 23.75
CA VAL A 28 -5.36 -2.22 22.65
C VAL A 28 -6.19 -1.45 21.63
N PHE A 29 -6.33 -0.16 21.84
CA PHE A 29 -6.81 0.73 20.80
C PHE A 29 -5.72 0.73 19.73
N GLY A 30 -6.01 0.15 18.56
CA GLY A 30 -5.13 0.20 17.41
C GLY A 30 -4.74 1.65 17.11
N GLN A 31 -3.63 1.86 16.41
CA GLN A 31 -3.18 3.19 16.01
C GLN A 31 -4.34 4.01 15.43
N GLN A 32 -4.64 5.16 16.03
CA GLN A 32 -5.67 6.08 15.54
C GLN A 32 -5.06 7.09 14.56
N TYR A 33 -5.88 7.55 13.62
CA TYR A 33 -5.48 8.51 12.60
C TYR A 33 -6.50 9.64 12.48
N ILE A 34 -5.99 10.84 12.19
CA ILE A 34 -6.75 11.96 11.65
C ILE A 34 -6.58 11.96 10.13
N ILE A 35 -7.64 12.23 9.39
CA ILE A 35 -7.60 12.32 7.94
C ILE A 35 -7.62 13.77 7.47
N SER A 36 -6.87 14.08 6.40
CA SER A 36 -6.92 15.39 5.75
C SER A 36 -6.67 15.27 4.24
N THR A 37 -7.25 16.18 3.46
CA THR A 37 -6.91 16.36 2.05
C THR A 37 -5.60 17.16 1.93
N ILE A 38 -4.65 16.66 1.12
CA ILE A 38 -3.38 17.36 0.85
C ILE A 38 -3.31 17.91 -0.57
N ALA A 39 -4.12 17.40 -1.49
CA ALA A 39 -4.24 17.91 -2.86
C ALA A 39 -5.57 17.51 -3.50
N GLY A 40 -5.99 18.27 -4.50
CA GLY A 40 -7.26 18.08 -5.21
C GLY A 40 -8.42 18.80 -4.53
N ASN A 41 -9.38 19.25 -5.34
CA ASN A 41 -10.56 20.00 -4.88
C ASN A 41 -11.87 19.26 -5.11
N GLY A 42 -11.81 18.05 -5.67
CA GLY A 42 -12.97 17.22 -5.96
C GLY A 42 -13.62 17.46 -7.32
N ALA A 43 -13.11 18.38 -8.11
CA ALA A 43 -13.60 18.61 -9.47
C ALA A 43 -12.79 17.78 -10.48
N ALA A 44 -13.47 16.98 -11.29
CA ALA A 44 -12.84 16.28 -12.41
C ALA A 44 -12.27 17.29 -13.41
N GLY A 45 -11.06 17.01 -13.93
CA GLY A 45 -10.38 17.90 -14.87
C GLY A 45 -9.70 19.13 -14.25
N ALA A 46 -9.75 19.30 -12.93
CA ALA A 46 -8.94 20.24 -12.18
C ALA A 46 -7.48 19.76 -12.09
N PHE A 47 -6.77 20.09 -11.01
CA PHE A 47 -5.38 19.68 -10.81
C PHE A 47 -5.18 18.14 -10.82
N LEU A 48 -6.15 17.35 -10.30
CA LEU A 48 -6.13 15.90 -10.32
C LEU A 48 -7.40 15.36 -11.00
N SER A 49 -7.24 14.32 -11.80
CA SER A 49 -8.35 13.63 -12.47
C SER A 49 -8.22 12.13 -12.24
N ASN A 50 -9.02 11.57 -11.34
CA ASN A 50 -8.94 10.16 -10.95
C ASN A 50 -7.48 9.74 -10.64
N PRO A 51 -6.90 10.23 -9.52
CA PRO A 51 -5.56 9.82 -9.13
C PRO A 51 -5.58 8.33 -8.79
N THR A 52 -4.65 7.56 -9.37
CA THR A 52 -4.61 6.09 -9.20
C THR A 52 -3.45 5.63 -8.35
N THR A 53 -2.40 6.42 -8.27
CA THR A 53 -1.17 6.01 -7.60
C THR A 53 -0.58 7.16 -6.80
N VAL A 54 0.06 6.79 -5.69
CA VAL A 54 0.87 7.68 -4.88
C VAL A 54 2.19 7.01 -4.54
N ALA A 55 3.28 7.77 -4.55
CA ALA A 55 4.55 7.38 -3.96
C ALA A 55 5.10 8.55 -3.15
N VAL A 56 5.89 8.24 -2.12
CA VAL A 56 6.47 9.24 -1.23
C VAL A 56 7.99 9.16 -1.29
N ASP A 57 8.66 10.31 -1.44
CA ASP A 57 10.11 10.36 -1.42
C ASP A 57 10.66 10.43 0.03
N GLN A 58 11.99 10.34 0.16
CA GLN A 58 12.67 10.38 1.46
C GLN A 58 12.47 11.70 2.23
N ARG A 59 12.02 12.77 1.56
CA ARG A 59 11.71 14.08 2.17
C ARG A 59 10.25 14.18 2.62
N GLY A 60 9.43 13.17 2.27
CA GLY A 60 7.99 13.15 2.55
C GLY A 60 7.15 13.83 1.48
N ASP A 61 7.74 14.24 0.33
CA ASP A 61 6.96 14.79 -0.78
C ASP A 61 6.27 13.67 -1.56
N VAL A 62 5.06 13.94 -2.04
CA VAL A 62 4.18 12.95 -2.67
C VAL A 62 4.17 13.12 -4.17
N TYR A 63 4.35 12.02 -4.89
CA TYR A 63 4.20 11.92 -6.34
C TYR A 63 2.92 11.19 -6.67
N VAL A 64 2.20 11.68 -7.68
CA VAL A 64 0.86 11.20 -8.06
C VAL A 64 0.78 11.01 -9.56
N GLY A 65 0.30 9.85 -9.99
CA GLY A 65 -0.15 9.62 -11.36
C GLY A 65 -1.68 9.65 -11.43
N ASP A 66 -2.22 10.16 -12.51
CA ASP A 66 -3.66 10.27 -12.72
C ASP A 66 -4.09 9.86 -14.16
N TRP A 67 -5.37 9.76 -14.38
CA TRP A 67 -5.93 9.34 -15.68
C TRP A 67 -5.79 10.41 -16.78
N SER A 68 -5.39 11.62 -16.44
CA SER A 68 -5.20 12.68 -17.42
C SER A 68 -3.83 12.67 -18.08
N GLY A 69 -3.01 11.64 -17.84
CA GLY A 69 -1.69 11.50 -18.45
C GLY A 69 -0.64 12.47 -17.87
N PHE A 70 -0.77 12.76 -16.59
CA PHE A 70 0.22 13.54 -15.85
C PHE A 70 0.84 12.74 -14.71
N ILE A 71 2.10 13.04 -14.41
CA ILE A 71 2.74 12.76 -13.14
C ILE A 71 3.01 14.09 -12.46
N ARG A 72 2.53 14.23 -11.22
CA ARG A 72 2.60 15.46 -10.44
C ARG A 72 3.36 15.24 -9.15
N LYS A 73 4.01 16.29 -8.64
CA LYS A 73 4.61 16.34 -7.30
C LYS A 73 3.83 17.30 -6.42
N ILE A 74 3.63 16.91 -5.17
CA ILE A 74 3.02 17.71 -4.10
C ILE A 74 4.07 17.84 -3.01
N TRP A 75 4.49 19.06 -2.70
CA TRP A 75 5.32 19.35 -1.53
C TRP A 75 4.45 19.40 -0.29
N VAL A 76 4.53 18.34 0.54
CA VAL A 76 3.64 18.19 1.71
C VAL A 76 3.82 19.31 2.74
N ARG A 77 5.02 19.93 2.78
CA ARG A 77 5.33 21.01 3.72
C ARG A 77 4.47 22.27 3.52
N ASP A 78 4.16 22.63 2.31
CA ASP A 78 3.49 23.89 1.97
C ASP A 78 2.32 23.75 0.98
N GLY A 79 2.03 22.50 0.56
CA GLY A 79 0.96 22.19 -0.38
C GLY A 79 1.24 22.63 -1.83
N ALA A 80 2.44 23.13 -2.13
CA ALA A 80 2.82 23.49 -3.50
C ALA A 80 2.76 22.25 -4.41
N THR A 81 2.52 22.47 -5.69
CA THR A 81 2.38 21.40 -6.67
C THR A 81 3.08 21.73 -7.97
N SER A 82 3.60 20.72 -8.68
CA SER A 82 4.13 20.89 -10.03
C SER A 82 3.86 19.67 -10.91
N THR A 83 3.87 19.87 -12.22
CA THR A 83 3.93 18.79 -13.20
C THR A 83 5.36 18.29 -13.32
N VAL A 84 5.55 16.99 -13.17
CA VAL A 84 6.84 16.30 -13.35
C VAL A 84 6.95 15.71 -14.74
N ALA A 85 5.86 15.15 -15.27
CA ALA A 85 5.81 14.59 -16.61
C ALA A 85 4.39 14.69 -17.18
N GLY A 86 4.32 14.61 -18.51
CA GLY A 86 3.06 14.58 -19.25
C GLY A 86 2.66 15.94 -19.80
N THR A 87 1.97 15.91 -20.95
CA THR A 87 1.36 17.07 -21.61
C THR A 87 -0.14 17.16 -21.38
N GLY A 88 -0.76 16.12 -20.77
CA GLY A 88 -2.21 15.97 -20.68
C GLY A 88 -2.86 15.44 -21.97
N ILE A 89 -2.07 15.15 -22.98
CA ILE A 89 -2.53 14.44 -24.19
C ILE A 89 -2.12 12.99 -24.02
N LEU A 90 -3.11 12.09 -23.99
CA LEU A 90 -2.85 10.66 -23.87
C LEU A 90 -2.18 10.11 -25.14
N GLY A 91 -1.18 9.27 -24.95
CA GLY A 91 -0.42 8.66 -26.04
C GLY A 91 1.01 8.35 -25.64
N TYR A 92 1.86 8.08 -26.65
CA TYR A 92 3.27 7.74 -26.45
C TYR A 92 4.16 8.63 -27.30
N SER A 93 5.01 9.41 -26.62
CA SER A 93 6.08 10.19 -27.25
C SER A 93 7.11 10.66 -26.21
N GLY A 94 8.16 11.33 -26.68
CA GLY A 94 9.04 12.16 -25.86
C GLY A 94 10.24 11.44 -25.25
N ASP A 95 10.47 10.14 -25.53
CA ASP A 95 11.66 9.43 -25.05
C ASP A 95 12.95 10.11 -25.52
N GLY A 96 13.92 10.26 -24.61
CA GLY A 96 15.15 11.01 -24.81
C GLY A 96 15.02 12.53 -24.62
N GLY A 97 13.80 13.04 -24.36
CA GLY A 97 13.51 14.45 -24.14
C GLY A 97 13.01 14.76 -22.72
N GLN A 98 12.63 16.02 -22.51
CA GLN A 98 12.08 16.48 -21.24
C GLN A 98 10.73 15.79 -20.95
N ALA A 99 10.59 15.23 -19.76
CA ALA A 99 9.41 14.47 -19.35
C ALA A 99 8.09 15.28 -19.41
N THR A 100 8.16 16.60 -19.19
CA THR A 100 7.01 17.50 -19.29
C THR A 100 6.50 17.70 -20.71
N ASN A 101 7.30 17.33 -21.72
CA ASN A 101 6.93 17.40 -23.13
C ASN A 101 6.52 16.05 -23.72
N ALA A 102 6.50 14.99 -22.88
CA ALA A 102 6.14 13.66 -23.31
C ALA A 102 4.61 13.44 -23.26
N MET A 103 4.08 12.69 -24.21
CA MET A 103 2.75 12.10 -24.09
C MET A 103 2.85 10.83 -23.26
N LEU A 104 1.97 10.69 -22.31
CA LEU A 104 1.84 9.51 -21.44
C LEU A 104 0.46 8.87 -21.66
N GLY A 105 0.36 7.57 -21.43
CA GLY A 105 -0.93 6.92 -21.19
C GLY A 105 -1.44 7.29 -19.79
N LYS A 106 -2.46 6.58 -19.34
CA LYS A 106 -2.87 6.67 -17.93
C LYS A 106 -1.72 6.15 -17.07
N ALA A 107 -1.19 6.98 -16.18
CA ALA A 107 -0.14 6.58 -15.25
C ALA A 107 -0.77 5.81 -14.08
N ILE A 108 -0.90 4.49 -14.26
CA ILE A 108 -1.69 3.64 -13.35
C ILE A 108 -0.91 3.36 -12.05
N SER A 109 0.42 3.21 -12.12
CA SER A 109 1.27 2.97 -10.95
C SER A 109 2.63 3.62 -11.14
N LEU A 110 3.23 4.08 -10.03
CA LEU A 110 4.58 4.66 -10.03
C LEU A 110 5.39 4.23 -8.79
N ALA A 111 6.71 4.17 -8.95
CA ALA A 111 7.67 3.85 -7.90
C ALA A 111 8.87 4.80 -7.98
N LEU A 112 9.53 5.02 -6.83
CA LEU A 112 10.72 5.85 -6.73
C LEU A 112 11.90 4.97 -6.31
N ASP A 113 13.04 5.10 -7.02
CA ASP A 113 14.28 4.50 -6.53
C ASP A 113 14.95 5.35 -5.43
N ALA A 114 16.04 4.84 -4.86
CA ALA A 114 16.76 5.54 -3.80
C ALA A 114 17.37 6.89 -4.24
N ALA A 115 17.61 7.09 -5.55
CA ALA A 115 18.07 8.35 -6.11
C ALA A 115 16.93 9.34 -6.38
N GLY A 116 15.68 8.88 -6.27
CA GLY A 116 14.47 9.64 -6.56
C GLY A 116 14.05 9.61 -8.01
N ASN A 117 14.63 8.74 -8.85
CA ASN A 117 14.13 8.54 -10.21
C ASN A 117 12.74 7.91 -10.14
N ILE A 118 11.88 8.29 -11.08
CA ILE A 118 10.50 7.85 -11.13
C ILE A 118 10.36 6.78 -12.20
N TYR A 119 9.87 5.62 -11.81
CA TYR A 119 9.46 4.57 -12.73
C TYR A 119 7.95 4.47 -12.72
N PHE A 120 7.33 4.28 -13.87
CA PHE A 120 5.89 4.15 -13.95
C PHE A 120 5.43 3.16 -15.01
N ALA A 121 4.29 2.54 -14.72
CA ALA A 121 3.58 1.67 -15.63
C ALA A 121 2.77 2.53 -16.61
N ASP A 122 3.24 2.64 -17.84
CA ASP A 122 2.56 3.31 -18.95
C ASP A 122 1.66 2.29 -19.68
N GLY A 123 0.57 1.91 -18.99
CA GLY A 123 -0.24 0.73 -19.30
C GLY A 123 -0.87 0.76 -20.67
N ASP A 124 -1.47 1.89 -21.07
CA ASP A 124 -2.08 2.05 -22.40
C ASP A 124 -1.02 1.97 -23.53
N ASN A 125 0.23 2.26 -23.21
CA ASN A 125 1.35 2.22 -24.17
C ASN A 125 2.17 0.92 -24.07
N ASN A 126 1.80 -0.04 -23.22
CA ASN A 126 2.49 -1.33 -23.04
C ASN A 126 3.98 -1.18 -22.75
N ARG A 127 4.34 -0.27 -21.81
CA ARG A 127 5.72 0.07 -21.47
C ARG A 127 5.90 0.34 -19.98
N ILE A 128 7.14 0.16 -19.55
CA ILE A 128 7.64 0.74 -18.30
C ILE A 128 8.58 1.88 -18.69
N ARG A 129 8.34 3.06 -18.13
CA ARG A 129 9.14 4.25 -18.42
C ARG A 129 9.81 4.77 -17.16
N ARG A 130 10.95 5.44 -17.33
CA ARG A 130 11.75 6.06 -16.28
C ARG A 130 11.88 7.55 -16.53
N ILE A 131 11.77 8.35 -15.49
CA ILE A 131 12.14 9.76 -15.49
C ILE A 131 13.37 9.91 -14.60
N ASP A 132 14.46 10.35 -15.16
CA ASP A 132 15.66 10.70 -14.41
C ASP A 132 15.42 12.03 -13.69
N ILE A 133 15.48 12.04 -12.36
CA ILE A 133 15.11 13.21 -11.57
C ILE A 133 16.10 14.36 -11.71
N SER A 134 17.36 14.07 -12.04
CA SER A 134 18.42 15.06 -12.17
C SER A 134 18.38 15.79 -13.51
N THR A 135 18.13 15.04 -14.60
CA THR A 135 18.09 15.58 -15.97
C THR A 135 16.67 15.88 -16.45
N ARG A 136 15.67 15.30 -15.79
CA ARG A 136 14.24 15.32 -16.16
C ARG A 136 13.96 14.66 -17.53
N ILE A 137 14.89 13.84 -18.00
CA ILE A 137 14.74 13.09 -19.24
C ILE A 137 13.90 11.85 -18.98
N ILE A 138 12.96 11.58 -19.89
CA ILE A 138 12.12 10.38 -19.88
C ILE A 138 12.66 9.35 -20.86
N THR A 139 12.60 8.08 -20.51
CA THR A 139 13.04 6.95 -21.35
C THR A 139 12.17 5.72 -21.12
N THR A 140 12.01 4.89 -22.15
CA THR A 140 11.46 3.53 -21.98
C THR A 140 12.54 2.60 -21.46
N VAL A 141 12.24 1.83 -20.39
CA VAL A 141 13.15 0.83 -19.79
C VAL A 141 12.70 -0.59 -20.03
N ALA A 142 11.42 -0.83 -20.32
CA ALA A 142 10.90 -2.13 -20.73
C ALA A 142 9.68 -1.96 -21.64
N GLY A 143 9.51 -2.89 -22.56
CA GLY A 143 8.36 -2.96 -23.45
C GLY A 143 8.60 -2.31 -24.83
N THR A 144 8.20 -3.03 -25.89
CA THR A 144 8.22 -2.54 -27.26
C THR A 144 7.00 -1.69 -27.62
N GLY A 145 5.95 -1.74 -26.78
CA GLY A 145 4.63 -1.18 -27.07
C GLY A 145 3.66 -2.18 -27.69
N ALA A 146 4.11 -3.36 -28.07
CA ALA A 146 3.20 -4.43 -28.47
C ALA A 146 2.43 -4.96 -27.27
N ALA A 147 1.13 -5.19 -27.42
CA ALA A 147 0.28 -5.83 -26.42
C ALA A 147 0.53 -7.35 -26.39
N ALA A 148 1.75 -7.73 -26.05
CA ALA A 148 2.20 -9.11 -25.96
C ALA A 148 2.98 -9.30 -24.66
N ASP A 149 3.10 -10.53 -24.21
CA ASP A 149 3.90 -10.92 -23.04
C ASP A 149 4.97 -11.93 -23.49
N SER A 150 6.20 -11.43 -23.66
CA SER A 150 7.30 -12.22 -24.24
C SER A 150 8.66 -11.67 -23.84
N GLY A 151 9.73 -12.39 -24.19
CA GLY A 151 11.09 -11.89 -24.11
C GLY A 151 11.79 -12.16 -22.78
N ASP A 152 11.29 -13.06 -21.92
CA ASP A 152 11.99 -13.49 -20.70
C ASP A 152 13.39 -14.04 -21.04
N GLY A 153 14.37 -13.66 -20.21
CA GLY A 153 15.79 -13.98 -20.41
C GLY A 153 16.50 -13.06 -21.39
N GLY A 154 15.80 -12.13 -22.03
CA GLY A 154 16.34 -11.17 -22.98
C GLY A 154 16.27 -9.72 -22.53
N PRO A 155 16.70 -8.77 -23.43
CA PRO A 155 16.66 -7.34 -23.13
C PRO A 155 15.23 -6.83 -22.93
N ALA A 156 14.96 -6.18 -21.79
CA ALA A 156 13.63 -5.70 -21.42
C ALA A 156 13.02 -4.71 -22.44
N VAL A 157 13.84 -3.88 -23.07
CA VAL A 157 13.37 -2.94 -24.10
C VAL A 157 12.91 -3.60 -25.40
N GLN A 158 13.26 -4.90 -25.59
CA GLN A 158 12.83 -5.71 -26.72
C GLN A 158 11.70 -6.69 -26.34
N ALA A 159 11.35 -6.74 -25.07
CA ALA A 159 10.30 -7.61 -24.56
C ALA A 159 8.90 -7.06 -24.86
N GLY A 160 7.93 -7.94 -24.99
CA GLY A 160 6.52 -7.56 -24.89
C GLY A 160 6.13 -7.39 -23.41
N VAL A 161 5.50 -6.25 -23.08
CA VAL A 161 4.97 -5.95 -21.74
C VAL A 161 3.53 -5.49 -21.91
N ALA A 162 2.57 -6.42 -21.78
CA ALA A 162 1.18 -6.10 -22.05
C ALA A 162 0.50 -5.48 -20.82
N ARG A 163 -0.01 -4.27 -21.01
CA ARG A 163 -0.84 -3.53 -20.03
C ARG A 163 -0.33 -3.62 -18.59
N PRO A 164 0.86 -3.11 -18.28
CA PRO A 164 1.35 -3.08 -16.90
C PRO A 164 0.44 -2.19 -16.06
N THR A 165 -0.03 -2.69 -14.90
CA THR A 165 -0.93 -1.99 -13.98
C THR A 165 -0.26 -1.64 -12.65
N GLY A 166 0.77 -2.38 -12.25
CA GLY A 166 1.53 -2.15 -11.03
C GLY A 166 3.02 -2.10 -11.27
N ILE A 167 3.75 -1.31 -10.48
CA ILE A 167 5.21 -1.26 -10.46
C ILE A 167 5.72 -0.99 -9.06
N THR A 168 6.81 -1.64 -8.69
CA THR A 168 7.59 -1.34 -7.48
C THR A 168 9.07 -1.53 -7.73
N VAL A 169 9.91 -0.99 -6.87
CA VAL A 169 11.37 -1.05 -6.95
C VAL A 169 11.93 -1.62 -5.66
N ASP A 170 12.92 -2.51 -5.76
CA ASP A 170 13.61 -3.04 -4.58
C ASP A 170 14.79 -2.16 -4.14
N ALA A 171 15.46 -2.57 -3.06
CA ALA A 171 16.57 -1.82 -2.47
C ALA A 171 17.83 -1.76 -3.36
N VAL A 172 17.96 -2.66 -4.36
CA VAL A 172 19.08 -2.67 -5.30
C VAL A 172 18.75 -1.96 -6.61
N GLY A 173 17.48 -1.53 -6.77
CA GLY A 173 17.00 -0.78 -7.92
C GLY A 173 16.34 -1.63 -9.00
N ASP A 174 16.16 -2.93 -8.80
CA ASP A 174 15.44 -3.79 -9.73
C ASP A 174 13.92 -3.50 -9.67
N LEU A 175 13.26 -3.60 -10.80
CA LEU A 175 11.84 -3.28 -10.93
C LEU A 175 11.00 -4.56 -10.99
N TYR A 176 9.87 -4.53 -10.30
CA TYR A 176 8.85 -5.56 -10.38
C TYR A 176 7.56 -4.93 -10.89
N PHE A 177 6.97 -5.49 -11.92
CA PHE A 177 5.76 -4.94 -12.55
C PHE A 177 4.84 -6.04 -13.08
N SER A 178 3.56 -5.72 -13.16
CA SER A 178 2.57 -6.63 -13.73
C SER A 178 2.66 -6.68 -15.25
N SER A 179 2.25 -7.80 -15.84
CA SER A 179 2.10 -7.99 -17.29
C SER A 179 0.97 -8.96 -17.58
N SER A 180 0.18 -8.67 -18.63
CA SER A 180 -0.87 -9.54 -19.16
C SER A 180 -1.96 -9.97 -18.17
N TRP A 181 -2.29 -9.15 -17.16
CA TRP A 181 -3.33 -9.43 -16.15
C TRP A 181 -3.07 -10.66 -15.26
N SER A 182 -1.89 -11.31 -15.36
CA SER A 182 -1.68 -12.60 -14.71
C SER A 182 -0.26 -12.85 -14.24
N ARG A 183 0.72 -12.03 -14.64
CA ARG A 183 2.13 -12.20 -14.30
C ARG A 183 2.70 -11.01 -13.56
N VAL A 184 3.70 -11.29 -12.73
CA VAL A 184 4.64 -10.31 -12.21
C VAL A 184 6.01 -10.61 -12.82
N ARG A 185 6.58 -9.59 -13.45
CA ARG A 185 7.89 -9.66 -14.10
C ARG A 185 8.89 -8.78 -13.38
N LYS A 186 10.15 -9.16 -13.44
CA LYS A 186 11.28 -8.43 -12.89
C LYS A 186 12.16 -7.91 -14.01
N LEU A 187 12.52 -6.64 -13.97
CA LEU A 187 13.62 -6.08 -14.74
C LEU A 187 14.83 -5.94 -13.82
N ILE A 188 15.89 -6.67 -14.12
CA ILE A 188 17.19 -6.54 -13.48
C ILE A 188 17.89 -5.33 -14.11
N VAL A 189 17.83 -4.18 -13.44
CA VAL A 189 18.16 -2.88 -14.07
C VAL A 189 19.61 -2.82 -14.54
N HIS A 190 20.56 -3.37 -13.79
CA HIS A 190 21.99 -3.31 -14.17
C HIS A 190 22.34 -4.14 -15.42
N SER A 191 21.61 -5.23 -15.70
CA SER A 191 21.82 -6.06 -16.88
C SER A 191 20.85 -5.78 -18.01
N GLY A 192 19.73 -5.10 -17.72
CA GLY A 192 18.65 -4.85 -18.65
C GLY A 192 17.83 -6.11 -19.00
N ILE A 193 18.00 -7.22 -18.27
CA ILE A 193 17.31 -8.48 -18.51
C ILE A 193 15.96 -8.51 -17.80
N ILE A 194 14.95 -9.07 -18.47
CA ILE A 194 13.62 -9.25 -17.91
C ILE A 194 13.32 -10.74 -17.68
N GLU A 195 12.61 -11.05 -16.61
CA GLU A 195 12.18 -12.40 -16.27
C GLU A 195 10.81 -12.43 -15.59
N THR A 196 10.07 -13.52 -15.69
CA THR A 196 8.85 -13.75 -14.93
C THR A 196 9.20 -14.29 -13.53
N VAL A 197 8.70 -13.66 -12.48
CA VAL A 197 8.95 -14.05 -11.06
C VAL A 197 7.70 -14.61 -10.39
N ALA A 198 6.51 -14.33 -10.92
CA ALA A 198 5.26 -14.92 -10.42
C ALA A 198 4.19 -14.94 -11.53
N GLY A 199 3.33 -15.94 -11.47
CA GLY A 199 2.17 -16.07 -12.36
C GLY A 199 2.44 -16.80 -13.67
N GLN A 200 1.35 -17.24 -14.28
CA GLN A 200 1.29 -17.89 -15.59
C GLN A 200 0.33 -17.10 -16.49
N LEU A 201 0.31 -17.42 -17.81
CA LEU A 201 -0.61 -16.80 -18.77
C LEU A 201 -2.06 -17.32 -18.62
N ALA A 202 -2.57 -17.32 -17.38
CA ALA A 202 -3.95 -17.68 -17.07
C ALA A 202 -4.40 -16.92 -15.83
N THR A 203 -5.61 -16.43 -15.85
CA THR A 203 -6.21 -15.69 -14.73
C THR A 203 -7.06 -16.62 -13.87
N SER A 204 -6.74 -16.73 -12.60
CA SER A 204 -7.51 -17.47 -11.59
C SER A 204 -6.82 -17.31 -10.22
N PHE A 205 -7.21 -18.11 -9.24
CA PHE A 205 -6.57 -18.22 -7.94
C PHE A 205 -6.13 -19.66 -7.65
N ASN A 206 -4.82 -19.88 -7.50
CA ASN A 206 -4.26 -21.11 -6.93
C ASN A 206 -2.78 -20.89 -6.53
N GLY A 207 -2.16 -21.98 -6.13
CA GLY A 207 -0.71 -22.08 -5.98
C GLY A 207 -0.15 -21.61 -4.66
N ASP A 208 -0.98 -21.23 -3.66
CA ASP A 208 -0.48 -20.92 -2.32
C ASP A 208 0.33 -22.09 -1.75
N ASN A 209 1.44 -21.74 -1.09
CA ASN A 209 2.46 -22.65 -0.56
C ASN A 209 3.27 -23.41 -1.64
N GLY A 210 3.15 -23.00 -2.91
CA GLY A 210 3.96 -23.48 -4.04
C GLY A 210 4.82 -22.37 -4.62
N LEU A 211 5.60 -22.71 -5.67
CA LEU A 211 6.42 -21.73 -6.39
C LEU A 211 5.53 -20.67 -7.07
N ALA A 212 5.86 -19.40 -6.86
CA ALA A 212 5.08 -18.28 -7.38
C ALA A 212 4.97 -18.28 -8.91
N VAL A 213 6.00 -18.76 -9.63
CA VAL A 213 5.98 -18.88 -11.09
C VAL A 213 4.96 -19.90 -11.61
N ASN A 214 4.48 -20.80 -10.75
CA ASN A 214 3.46 -21.80 -11.07
C ASN A 214 2.07 -21.42 -10.55
N ALA A 215 1.97 -20.34 -9.79
CA ALA A 215 0.71 -19.87 -9.24
C ALA A 215 -0.13 -19.15 -10.30
N LEU A 216 -1.43 -19.06 -10.04
CA LEU A 216 -2.34 -18.23 -10.82
C LEU A 216 -2.69 -16.97 -10.03
N PHE A 217 -2.71 -15.87 -10.75
CA PHE A 217 -3.13 -14.56 -10.27
C PHE A 217 -4.20 -13.99 -11.22
N TRP A 218 -4.90 -12.98 -10.76
CA TRP A 218 -5.83 -12.24 -11.61
C TRP A 218 -5.71 -10.74 -11.32
N ASP A 219 -5.17 -10.02 -12.30
CA ASP A 219 -4.74 -8.63 -12.22
C ASP A 219 -3.82 -8.34 -11.01
N PRO A 220 -2.64 -9.01 -10.95
CA PRO A 220 -1.72 -8.80 -9.84
C PRO A 220 -1.09 -7.40 -9.94
N ILE A 221 -1.14 -6.65 -8.86
CA ILE A 221 -0.52 -5.34 -8.74
C ILE A 221 0.63 -5.43 -7.73
N PRO A 222 1.90 -5.61 -8.17
CA PRO A 222 3.04 -5.57 -7.27
C PRO A 222 3.15 -4.16 -6.70
N SER A 223 3.05 -4.04 -5.38
CA SER A 223 2.90 -2.76 -4.72
C SER A 223 4.11 -2.37 -3.90
N VAL A 224 4.79 -3.34 -3.27
CA VAL A 224 5.98 -3.08 -2.46
C VAL A 224 6.87 -4.31 -2.37
N VAL A 225 8.19 -4.08 -2.37
CA VAL A 225 9.22 -5.08 -2.03
C VAL A 225 9.85 -4.67 -0.71
N ASN A 226 9.91 -5.59 0.25
CA ASN A 226 10.53 -5.32 1.54
C ASN A 226 12.07 -5.42 1.45
N ARG A 227 12.76 -5.12 2.55
CA ARG A 227 14.23 -5.18 2.61
C ARG A 227 14.82 -6.58 2.41
N SER A 228 14.03 -7.63 2.64
CA SER A 228 14.43 -9.02 2.40
C SER A 228 14.23 -9.45 0.94
N GLY A 229 13.64 -8.59 0.12
CA GLY A 229 13.30 -8.88 -1.27
C GLY A 229 11.93 -9.55 -1.45
N ASP A 230 11.14 -9.75 -0.38
CA ASP A 230 9.81 -10.33 -0.51
C ASP A 230 8.88 -9.36 -1.22
N ILE A 231 8.12 -9.87 -2.19
CA ILE A 231 7.22 -9.08 -3.04
C ILE A 231 5.80 -9.19 -2.49
N TYR A 232 5.18 -8.05 -2.18
CA TYR A 232 3.78 -7.97 -1.77
C TYR A 232 2.92 -7.57 -2.97
N ILE A 233 1.93 -8.38 -3.27
CA ILE A 233 1.10 -8.30 -4.47
C ILE A 233 -0.36 -8.18 -4.05
N ALA A 234 -1.03 -7.13 -4.50
CA ALA A 234 -2.47 -7.08 -4.48
C ALA A 234 -2.98 -7.93 -5.67
N ASP A 235 -3.53 -9.11 -5.38
CA ASP A 235 -4.16 -10.02 -6.34
C ASP A 235 -5.62 -9.56 -6.51
N TYR A 236 -5.77 -8.46 -7.28
CA TYR A 236 -6.89 -7.53 -7.26
C TYR A 236 -8.25 -8.20 -7.46
N GLU A 237 -8.42 -8.90 -8.58
CA GLU A 237 -9.66 -9.59 -8.90
C GLU A 237 -9.93 -10.81 -7.99
N ASN A 238 -8.88 -11.35 -7.37
CA ASN A 238 -8.99 -12.41 -6.38
C ASN A 238 -9.27 -11.89 -4.96
N SER A 239 -9.33 -10.57 -4.77
CA SER A 239 -9.60 -9.92 -3.48
C SER A 239 -8.68 -10.41 -2.35
N ARG A 240 -7.37 -10.53 -2.65
CA ARG A 240 -6.34 -11.02 -1.72
C ARG A 240 -5.07 -10.19 -1.78
N ILE A 241 -4.33 -10.23 -0.69
CA ILE A 241 -2.93 -9.80 -0.68
C ILE A 241 -2.07 -11.03 -0.57
N ARG A 242 -1.17 -11.21 -1.53
CA ARG A 242 -0.23 -12.34 -1.59
C ARG A 242 1.20 -11.84 -1.45
N MET A 243 2.06 -12.69 -0.91
CA MET A 243 3.50 -12.42 -0.78
C MET A 243 4.29 -13.54 -1.42
N VAL A 244 5.29 -13.17 -2.21
CA VAL A 244 6.30 -14.08 -2.73
C VAL A 244 7.55 -13.91 -1.88
N ALA A 245 7.94 -14.96 -1.17
CA ALA A 245 9.16 -14.95 -0.35
C ALA A 245 10.40 -15.02 -1.24
N ALA A 246 11.30 -14.04 -1.16
CA ALA A 246 12.51 -13.97 -1.97
C ALA A 246 13.43 -15.16 -1.78
N SER A 247 13.53 -15.69 -0.56
CA SER A 247 14.42 -16.79 -0.21
C SER A 247 14.01 -18.15 -0.78
N THR A 248 12.72 -18.35 -1.07
CA THR A 248 12.17 -19.64 -1.50
C THR A 248 11.40 -19.60 -2.82
N GLY A 249 11.00 -18.42 -3.27
CA GLY A 249 10.09 -18.22 -4.39
C GLY A 249 8.66 -18.71 -4.13
N ILE A 250 8.34 -19.05 -2.88
CA ILE A 250 7.00 -19.55 -2.49
C ILE A 250 6.04 -18.39 -2.32
N VAL A 251 4.83 -18.54 -2.86
CA VAL A 251 3.74 -17.58 -2.70
C VAL A 251 2.79 -18.01 -1.58
N THR A 252 2.33 -17.04 -0.79
CA THR A 252 1.34 -17.26 0.29
C THR A 252 0.34 -16.12 0.33
N THR A 253 -0.91 -16.41 0.73
CA THR A 253 -1.91 -15.39 1.03
C THR A 253 -1.68 -14.83 2.43
N LEU A 254 -1.52 -13.51 2.55
CA LEU A 254 -1.36 -12.77 3.82
C LEU A 254 -2.69 -12.22 4.34
N ALA A 255 -3.52 -11.70 3.45
CA ALA A 255 -4.83 -11.15 3.81
C ALA A 255 -5.86 -11.45 2.72
N GLY A 256 -7.11 -11.58 3.14
CA GLY A 256 -8.21 -11.89 2.26
C GLY A 256 -8.53 -13.39 2.19
N SER A 257 -9.76 -13.76 2.56
CA SER A 257 -10.27 -15.13 2.52
C SER A 257 -11.07 -15.44 1.25
N GLY A 258 -11.33 -14.44 0.40
CA GLY A 258 -12.23 -14.41 -0.73
C GLY A 258 -12.69 -15.77 -1.23
N ALA A 259 -13.96 -16.09 -1.06
CA ALA A 259 -14.54 -17.27 -1.66
C ALA A 259 -14.66 -17.04 -3.17
N CYS A 260 -13.58 -17.38 -3.90
CA CYS A 260 -13.67 -17.47 -5.35
C CYS A 260 -14.35 -18.78 -5.70
N PRO A 261 -15.45 -18.78 -6.49
CA PRO A 261 -15.99 -20.01 -7.02
C PRO A 261 -14.91 -20.73 -7.85
N THR A 262 -14.58 -21.96 -7.48
CA THR A 262 -13.68 -22.81 -8.26
C THR A 262 -14.37 -23.19 -9.54
N GLY A 263 -13.82 -22.77 -10.67
CA GLY A 263 -14.13 -23.34 -11.99
C GLY A 263 -15.07 -22.51 -12.84
N THR A 264 -14.51 -22.03 -13.88
CA THR A 264 -14.96 -21.50 -15.18
C THR A 264 -14.80 -19.99 -15.35
N PRO A 265 -14.01 -19.58 -16.36
CA PRO A 265 -14.09 -18.21 -16.84
C PRO A 265 -15.29 -18.10 -17.80
N PRO A 266 -16.09 -17.04 -17.69
CA PRO A 266 -15.98 -16.02 -18.69
C PRO A 266 -15.82 -14.64 -18.08
N PHE A 267 -15.11 -13.79 -18.77
CA PHE A 267 -15.04 -12.36 -18.52
C PHE A 267 -16.38 -11.83 -17.95
N HIS A 268 -16.38 -11.35 -16.71
CA HIS A 268 -17.49 -10.68 -16.00
C HIS A 268 -18.50 -11.48 -15.16
N ALA A 269 -18.37 -12.78 -14.91
CA ALA A 269 -19.46 -13.49 -14.22
C ALA A 269 -19.09 -14.26 -12.92
N ALA A 270 -17.84 -14.33 -12.53
CA ALA A 270 -17.46 -14.93 -11.25
C ALA A 270 -16.37 -14.07 -10.57
N VAL A 271 -16.70 -12.81 -10.35
CA VAL A 271 -15.94 -11.96 -9.42
C VAL A 271 -15.92 -12.71 -8.10
N CYS A 272 -14.74 -12.96 -7.55
CA CYS A 272 -14.63 -13.38 -6.17
C CYS A 272 -15.49 -12.40 -5.37
N GLN A 273 -16.57 -12.88 -4.76
CA GLN A 273 -17.48 -11.98 -4.04
C GLN A 273 -16.69 -11.40 -2.86
N GLY A 274 -15.99 -10.28 -3.16
CA GLY A 274 -15.39 -9.46 -2.16
C GLY A 274 -16.47 -8.98 -1.21
N GLY A 275 -16.07 -8.60 -0.04
CA GLY A 275 -16.96 -8.06 0.98
C GLY A 275 -16.12 -7.40 2.05
N PHE A 276 -16.78 -6.95 3.10
CA PHE A 276 -16.12 -6.36 4.24
C PHE A 276 -16.33 -7.21 5.50
N GLY A 277 -15.23 -7.57 6.18
CA GLY A 277 -15.30 -8.28 7.45
C GLY A 277 -13.93 -8.62 8.02
N GLY A 278 -13.95 -9.21 9.21
CA GLY A 278 -12.77 -9.77 9.86
C GLY A 278 -11.91 -8.80 10.66
N ASP A 279 -12.33 -7.54 10.87
CA ASP A 279 -11.62 -6.62 11.75
C ASP A 279 -11.45 -7.18 13.16
N GLY A 280 -10.25 -7.04 13.72
CA GLY A 280 -9.87 -7.61 15.01
C GLY A 280 -9.46 -9.08 14.97
N GLY A 281 -9.59 -9.75 13.81
CA GLY A 281 -9.19 -11.14 13.58
C GLY A 281 -7.95 -11.28 12.69
N PRO A 282 -7.51 -12.53 12.43
CA PRO A 282 -6.40 -12.83 11.55
C PRO A 282 -6.66 -12.32 10.13
N ALA A 283 -5.70 -11.59 9.54
CA ALA A 283 -5.86 -10.94 8.23
C ALA A 283 -6.21 -11.93 7.11
N LYS A 284 -5.65 -13.14 7.14
CA LYS A 284 -5.94 -14.20 6.16
C LYS A 284 -7.40 -14.66 6.14
N ASN A 285 -8.14 -14.42 7.24
CA ASN A 285 -9.55 -14.77 7.37
C ASN A 285 -10.47 -13.58 7.08
N ALA A 286 -9.92 -12.39 6.91
CA ALA A 286 -10.70 -11.20 6.61
C ALA A 286 -11.27 -11.25 5.19
N THR A 287 -12.35 -10.53 4.97
CA THR A 287 -12.90 -10.34 3.62
C THR A 287 -12.45 -8.98 3.10
N LEU A 288 -11.80 -8.97 1.95
CA LEU A 288 -11.39 -7.80 1.16
C LEU A 288 -12.22 -7.72 -0.11
N ASN A 289 -12.24 -6.54 -0.75
CA ASN A 289 -12.96 -6.35 -1.99
C ASN A 289 -12.14 -5.50 -2.97
N HIS A 290 -11.49 -6.17 -3.95
CA HIS A 290 -10.66 -5.55 -4.97
C HIS A 290 -9.60 -4.63 -4.36
N ALA A 291 -8.78 -5.18 -3.48
CA ALA A 291 -7.67 -4.43 -2.89
C ALA A 291 -6.68 -4.02 -3.98
N ALA A 292 -6.55 -2.70 -4.25
CA ALA A 292 -5.78 -2.20 -5.40
C ALA A 292 -4.30 -1.96 -5.10
N ALA A 293 -3.93 -1.76 -3.85
CA ALA A 293 -2.53 -1.49 -3.51
C ALA A 293 -2.24 -1.82 -2.05
N VAL A 294 -0.96 -2.04 -1.76
CA VAL A 294 -0.45 -2.18 -0.41
C VAL A 294 0.83 -1.38 -0.20
N ALA A 295 1.08 -0.99 1.04
CA ALA A 295 2.32 -0.37 1.47
C ALA A 295 2.78 -0.95 2.81
N LEU A 296 4.08 -0.86 3.10
CA LEU A 296 4.68 -1.29 4.36
C LEU A 296 5.25 -0.08 5.10
N ASP A 297 5.08 -0.03 6.41
CA ASP A 297 5.89 0.86 7.24
C ASP A 297 7.22 0.20 7.67
N ALA A 298 8.05 0.97 8.36
CA ALA A 298 9.34 0.48 8.85
C ALA A 298 9.22 -0.65 9.90
N GLY A 299 8.05 -0.77 10.55
CA GLY A 299 7.72 -1.84 11.50
C GLY A 299 7.19 -3.10 10.83
N GLY A 300 7.02 -3.09 9.51
CA GLY A 300 6.47 -4.21 8.73
C GLY A 300 4.94 -4.30 8.77
N ASN A 301 4.24 -3.30 9.31
CA ASN A 301 2.80 -3.27 9.23
C ASN A 301 2.36 -3.05 7.79
N LEU A 302 1.35 -3.81 7.35
CA LEU A 302 0.85 -3.75 5.99
C LEU A 302 -0.41 -2.88 5.93
N TYR A 303 -0.39 -1.89 5.05
CA TYR A 303 -1.51 -1.00 4.77
C TYR A 303 -2.14 -1.38 3.44
N ILE A 304 -3.46 -1.51 3.39
CA ILE A 304 -4.21 -2.05 2.25
C ILE A 304 -5.27 -1.04 1.82
N ALA A 305 -5.25 -0.64 0.56
CA ALA A 305 -6.36 0.06 -0.07
C ALA A 305 -7.45 -0.96 -0.44
N ASP A 306 -8.46 -1.10 0.42
CA ASP A 306 -9.59 -2.03 0.26
C ASP A 306 -10.70 -1.33 -0.54
N THR A 307 -10.47 -1.24 -1.86
CA THR A 307 -11.01 -0.26 -2.79
C THR A 307 -12.53 -0.22 -2.85
N ILE A 308 -13.18 -1.35 -3.13
CA ILE A 308 -14.65 -1.40 -3.27
C ILE A 308 -15.34 -1.37 -1.89
N ASN A 309 -14.61 -1.67 -0.82
CA ASN A 309 -15.10 -1.47 0.54
C ASN A 309 -14.97 -0.02 1.03
N HIS A 310 -14.39 0.88 0.23
CA HIS A 310 -14.19 2.29 0.61
C HIS A 310 -13.49 2.43 1.97
N ARG A 311 -12.36 1.68 2.15
CA ARG A 311 -11.61 1.63 3.41
C ARG A 311 -10.11 1.52 3.19
N ILE A 312 -9.37 1.99 4.17
CA ILE A 312 -7.96 1.63 4.34
C ILE A 312 -7.87 0.68 5.53
N ARG A 313 -7.26 -0.48 5.30
CA ARG A 313 -7.07 -1.51 6.33
C ARG A 313 -5.59 -1.59 6.71
N ARG A 314 -5.29 -1.99 7.94
CA ARG A 314 -3.93 -2.24 8.42
C ARG A 314 -3.83 -3.64 9.01
N VAL A 315 -2.81 -4.38 8.62
CA VAL A 315 -2.41 -5.64 9.26
C VAL A 315 -1.23 -5.33 10.17
N ASP A 316 -1.36 -5.63 11.44
CA ASP A 316 -0.30 -5.48 12.42
C ASP A 316 0.74 -6.59 12.26
N ALA A 317 2.00 -6.22 12.07
CA ALA A 317 3.08 -7.18 11.79
C ALA A 317 3.36 -8.14 12.94
N SER A 318 3.13 -7.70 14.19
CA SER A 318 3.42 -8.50 15.38
C SER A 318 2.35 -9.53 15.70
N THR A 319 1.08 -9.21 15.39
CA THR A 319 -0.09 -10.03 15.74
C THR A 319 -0.75 -10.71 14.54
N GLY A 320 -0.52 -10.21 13.32
CA GLY A 320 -1.21 -10.66 12.11
C GLY A 320 -2.69 -10.27 12.07
N LEU A 321 -3.16 -9.43 13.00
CA LEU A 321 -4.54 -8.98 13.05
C LEU A 321 -4.77 -7.82 12.10
N ILE A 322 -5.94 -7.82 11.44
CA ILE A 322 -6.37 -6.73 10.55
C ILE A 322 -7.34 -5.80 11.25
N SER A 323 -7.27 -4.51 10.90
CA SER A 323 -8.21 -3.49 11.38
C SER A 323 -8.46 -2.44 10.30
N THR A 324 -9.63 -1.83 10.31
CA THR A 324 -9.91 -0.61 9.53
C THR A 324 -9.29 0.60 10.23
N ILE A 325 -8.52 1.39 9.50
CA ILE A 325 -7.89 2.62 10.00
C ILE A 325 -8.44 3.90 9.38
N ALA A 326 -9.11 3.80 8.22
CA ALA A 326 -9.82 4.91 7.60
C ALA A 326 -10.97 4.40 6.73
N GLY A 327 -11.97 5.24 6.55
CA GLY A 327 -13.16 4.95 5.77
C GLY A 327 -14.26 4.26 6.59
N ASN A 328 -15.48 4.80 6.48
CA ASN A 328 -16.68 4.24 7.14
C ASN A 328 -17.46 3.27 6.23
N GLY A 329 -17.00 3.06 4.98
CA GLY A 329 -17.62 2.21 3.97
C GLY A 329 -18.68 2.93 3.12
N VAL A 330 -18.91 4.20 3.35
CA VAL A 330 -19.77 5.01 2.48
C VAL A 330 -18.95 5.58 1.34
N ASN A 331 -19.39 5.33 0.12
CA ASN A 331 -18.82 5.96 -1.07
C ASN A 331 -19.14 7.47 -1.06
N GLY A 332 -18.13 8.31 -0.90
CA GLY A 332 -18.30 9.75 -0.82
C GLY A 332 -17.08 10.46 -0.25
N PHE A 333 -17.25 11.74 0.09
CA PHE A 333 -16.19 12.58 0.64
C PHE A 333 -16.66 13.28 1.93
N SER A 334 -15.96 13.03 3.04
CA SER A 334 -16.15 13.74 4.30
C SER A 334 -14.97 13.54 5.24
N GLY A 335 -15.03 14.18 6.40
CA GLY A 335 -14.25 13.84 7.59
C GLY A 335 -12.88 14.50 7.71
N ASP A 336 -12.48 15.43 6.81
CA ASP A 336 -11.21 16.15 6.96
C ASP A 336 -11.10 16.86 8.29
N GLY A 337 -9.94 16.72 8.95
CA GLY A 337 -9.68 17.23 10.29
C GLY A 337 -10.22 16.36 11.44
N GLY A 338 -10.95 15.29 11.14
CA GLY A 338 -11.56 14.38 12.11
C GLY A 338 -10.97 12.97 12.13
N PRO A 339 -11.57 12.07 12.93
CA PRO A 339 -11.17 10.67 13.00
C PRO A 339 -11.32 9.99 11.63
N ALA A 340 -10.23 9.36 11.15
CA ALA A 340 -10.19 8.79 9.81
C ALA A 340 -11.20 7.65 9.60
N ILE A 341 -11.50 6.88 10.64
CA ILE A 341 -12.49 5.78 10.58
C ILE A 341 -13.94 6.27 10.38
N ALA A 342 -14.22 7.55 10.69
CA ALA A 342 -15.54 8.15 10.49
C ALA A 342 -15.70 8.84 9.13
N ALA A 343 -14.62 9.01 8.39
CA ALA A 343 -14.61 9.68 7.10
C ALA A 343 -15.27 8.83 6.00
N ALA A 344 -15.95 9.48 5.05
CA ALA A 344 -16.28 8.86 3.78
C ALA A 344 -15.10 9.02 2.81
N ILE A 345 -14.72 7.95 2.14
CA ILE A 345 -13.70 7.90 1.09
C ILE A 345 -14.25 7.13 -0.11
N SER A 346 -13.70 7.34 -1.30
CA SER A 346 -14.27 6.78 -2.52
C SER A 346 -13.21 6.09 -3.37
N PHE A 347 -13.32 4.77 -3.49
CA PHE A 347 -12.42 3.91 -4.28
C PHE A 347 -10.94 4.25 -3.98
N PRO A 348 -10.47 4.05 -2.72
CA PRO A 348 -9.05 4.25 -2.43
C PRO A 348 -8.21 3.32 -3.31
N ALA A 349 -7.26 3.90 -4.05
CA ALA A 349 -6.41 3.18 -5.00
C ALA A 349 -4.96 3.10 -4.48
N GLY A 350 -4.02 3.80 -5.09
CA GLY A 350 -2.62 3.80 -4.64
C GLY A 350 -2.44 4.25 -3.19
N ILE A 351 -1.51 3.62 -2.49
CA ILE A 351 -1.22 3.88 -1.08
C ILE A 351 0.29 3.91 -0.83
N ALA A 352 0.77 4.83 0.01
CA ALA A 352 2.18 4.92 0.42
C ALA A 352 2.28 5.34 1.89
N VAL A 353 3.39 4.95 2.54
CA VAL A 353 3.67 5.31 3.94
C VAL A 353 5.02 6.00 4.02
N ASP A 354 5.10 7.15 4.69
CA ASP A 354 6.36 7.84 4.92
C ASP A 354 7.09 7.35 6.18
N GLY A 355 8.34 7.80 6.34
CA GLY A 355 9.16 7.44 7.49
C GLY A 355 8.61 7.91 8.85
N SER A 356 7.61 8.77 8.89
CA SER A 356 6.92 9.22 10.12
C SER A 356 5.65 8.40 10.43
N GLY A 357 5.29 7.44 9.56
CA GLY A 357 4.08 6.63 9.68
C GLY A 357 2.81 7.31 9.17
N ARG A 358 2.93 8.43 8.44
CA ARG A 358 1.79 8.99 7.72
C ARG A 358 1.49 8.13 6.51
N VAL A 359 0.19 7.88 6.29
CA VAL A 359 -0.28 7.10 5.15
C VAL A 359 -0.92 8.04 4.15
N TYR A 360 -0.45 8.02 2.92
CA TYR A 360 -1.01 8.79 1.81
C TYR A 360 -1.75 7.83 0.89
N PHE A 361 -2.91 8.24 0.40
CA PHE A 361 -3.66 7.44 -0.56
C PHE A 361 -4.39 8.30 -1.59
N ALA A 362 -4.59 7.72 -2.76
CA ALA A 362 -5.45 8.27 -3.79
C ALA A 362 -6.91 7.99 -3.45
N ASP A 363 -7.67 9.02 -3.14
CA ASP A 363 -9.13 8.99 -2.97
C ASP A 363 -9.74 9.24 -4.37
N GLU A 364 -9.70 8.18 -5.20
CA GLU A 364 -9.73 8.23 -6.65
C GLU A 364 -10.95 8.97 -7.19
N SER A 365 -12.15 8.49 -6.87
CA SER A 365 -13.38 9.10 -7.39
C SER A 365 -13.74 10.43 -6.73
N ASN A 366 -13.04 10.79 -5.65
CA ASN A 366 -13.10 12.12 -5.06
C ASN A 366 -12.08 13.09 -5.65
N HIS A 367 -11.26 12.66 -6.62
CA HIS A 367 -10.22 13.49 -7.27
C HIS A 367 -9.30 14.17 -6.25
N ARG A 368 -8.86 13.43 -5.23
CA ARG A 368 -8.06 13.94 -4.11
C ARG A 368 -6.95 12.99 -3.73
N ILE A 369 -5.91 13.56 -3.13
CA ILE A 369 -4.93 12.82 -2.34
C ILE A 369 -5.20 13.16 -0.87
N ARG A 370 -5.34 12.12 -0.06
CA ARG A 370 -5.58 12.26 1.37
C ARG A 370 -4.44 11.67 2.18
N ALA A 371 -4.24 12.21 3.36
CA ALA A 371 -3.24 11.75 4.32
C ALA A 371 -3.92 11.30 5.62
N LEU A 372 -3.43 10.20 6.17
CA LEU A 372 -3.75 9.73 7.52
C LEU A 372 -2.57 10.08 8.42
N ILE A 373 -2.83 10.92 9.40
CA ILE A 373 -1.83 11.40 10.35
C ILE A 373 -1.97 10.58 11.63
N PRO A 374 -0.94 9.82 12.06
CA PRO A 374 -1.03 9.02 13.27
C PRO A 374 -1.19 9.91 14.50
N VAL A 375 -2.14 9.57 15.37
CA VAL A 375 -2.36 10.26 16.63
C VAL A 375 -1.54 9.57 17.72
N ALA A 376 -0.73 10.33 18.42
CA ALA A 376 0.01 9.78 19.56
C ALA A 376 -0.96 9.20 20.60
N PRO A 377 -0.66 8.03 21.20
CA PRO A 377 -1.48 7.47 22.25
C PRO A 377 -1.60 8.50 23.40
N ARG A 378 -2.81 8.88 23.76
CA ARG A 378 -3.00 9.69 24.97
C ARG A 378 -2.71 8.79 26.16
N LEU A 379 -1.59 9.02 26.83
CA LEU A 379 -1.37 8.48 28.16
C LEU A 379 -2.39 9.15 29.08
N HIS A 380 -3.47 8.47 29.40
CA HIS A 380 -4.31 8.91 30.51
C HIS A 380 -3.51 8.72 31.80
N PRO A 381 -3.24 9.79 32.58
CA PRO A 381 -2.65 9.61 33.89
C PRO A 381 -3.64 8.77 34.71
N PHE A 382 -3.18 7.62 35.16
CA PHE A 382 -3.92 6.81 36.13
C PHE A 382 -4.10 7.67 37.41
N ARG A 383 -5.30 8.16 37.67
CA ARG A 383 -5.65 8.62 39.03
C ARG A 383 -5.87 7.33 39.85
N MET A 384 -4.92 7.03 40.71
CA MET A 384 -5.20 6.13 41.83
C MET A 384 -6.07 6.89 42.83
N ASP A 385 -7.36 6.67 42.79
CA ASP A 385 -8.22 7.03 43.92
C ASP A 385 -7.91 5.99 44.99
N LEU A 386 -7.16 6.43 46.00
CA LEU A 386 -7.01 5.68 47.25
C LEU A 386 -8.38 5.62 47.89
N VAL A 387 -9.00 4.46 47.92
CA VAL A 387 -10.20 4.19 48.70
C VAL A 387 -9.76 4.15 50.15
N PRO A 388 -10.26 5.08 51.02
CA PRO A 388 -10.04 4.96 52.45
C PRO A 388 -10.82 3.75 52.98
N GLU A 389 -10.20 3.00 53.91
CA GLU A 389 -10.88 1.97 54.66
C GLU A 389 -11.91 2.58 55.64
#